data_7828f0c1e9bdfdfec70579effda40ee2
#
_entry.id   7828f0c1e9bdfdfec70579effda40ee2
#
_cell.length_a   1.000
_cell.length_b   1.000
_cell.length_c   1.000
_cell.angle_alpha   90.00
_cell.angle_beta   90.00
_cell.angle_gamma   90.00
#
_symmetry.space_group_name_H-M   'P 1'
#
loop_
_entity.id
_entity.type
_entity.pdbx_description
1 polymer ?
#
loop_
_entity_poly.entity_id
_entity_poly.type
_entity_poly.pdbx_seq_one_letter_code
_entity_poly.pdbx_strand_id
1 'polypeptide(L)'
;MAISTVSKVLNGYPNVSEETKRKVQDAIKELNYIPNSIAAALSSKQFGRIALVLDPNRQTQAIDQIFMQYLVGALDKAKELNVEVVTIFPSMIVGMTAEEITRYFLSQSISGVVIYGMSKEDKVLQKLIREKQFACVVVDAPIVNSRTTYISIDQEQAQYDVAKKTVLDDNCKRVLYIAGRRDGYVTEQRLKGMKRLVKDLDLTMMVRQGDFSELTARNVALKYAKNKDVVVCASDLMAIGAMNALIDMDIFRPVCGFDGITLM
;
A
#
# COMPACT_ATOMS: atom_id res chain seq x y z
N MET A 1 34.32 -34.70 5.74
CA MET A 1 34.49 -33.24 5.70
C MET A 1 33.78 -32.64 6.91
N ALA A 2 34.34 -31.61 7.53
CA ALA A 2 33.71 -31.00 8.71
C ALA A 2 32.48 -30.17 8.32
N ILE A 3 31.43 -30.16 9.16
CA ILE A 3 30.18 -29.39 8.93
C ILE A 3 30.48 -27.89 8.73
N SER A 4 31.47 -27.34 9.47
CA SER A 4 31.94 -25.98 9.32
C SER A 4 32.50 -25.65 7.94
N THR A 5 33.15 -26.62 7.27
CA THR A 5 33.69 -26.46 5.91
C THR A 5 32.56 -26.41 4.87
N VAL A 6 31.58 -27.30 5.01
CA VAL A 6 30.37 -27.32 4.15
C VAL A 6 29.62 -26.01 4.28
N SER A 7 29.43 -25.52 5.51
CA SER A 7 28.77 -24.22 5.77
C SER A 7 29.53 -23.05 5.12
N LYS A 8 30.87 -23.02 5.17
CA LYS A 8 31.68 -21.99 4.50
C LYS A 8 31.53 -21.98 3.00
N VAL A 9 31.45 -23.17 2.37
CA VAL A 9 31.23 -23.30 0.91
C VAL A 9 29.81 -22.79 0.55
N LEU A 10 28.80 -23.24 1.29
CA LEU A 10 27.40 -22.82 1.05
C LEU A 10 27.20 -21.31 1.21
N ASN A 11 27.93 -20.68 2.12
CA ASN A 11 27.85 -19.23 2.37
C ASN A 11 28.87 -18.41 1.56
N GLY A 12 29.56 -18.99 0.56
CA GLY A 12 30.42 -18.25 -0.36
C GLY A 12 31.68 -17.64 0.25
N TYR A 13 32.19 -18.16 1.37
CA TYR A 13 33.39 -17.62 2.02
C TYR A 13 34.62 -17.73 1.07
N PRO A 14 35.41 -16.63 0.94
CA PRO A 14 36.52 -16.60 -0.02
C PRO A 14 37.70 -17.55 0.34
N ASN A 15 37.80 -17.93 1.60
CA ASN A 15 38.94 -18.74 2.13
C ASN A 15 38.70 -20.24 2.02
N VAL A 16 38.03 -20.73 0.97
CA VAL A 16 37.86 -22.18 0.69
C VAL A 16 38.41 -22.46 -0.68
N SER A 17 39.29 -23.52 -0.76
CA SER A 17 39.89 -23.91 -2.03
C SER A 17 38.85 -24.37 -3.05
N GLU A 18 39.11 -24.14 -4.34
CA GLU A 18 38.22 -24.54 -5.44
C GLU A 18 37.93 -26.04 -5.46
N GLU A 19 38.94 -26.87 -5.11
CA GLU A 19 38.77 -28.33 -4.96
C GLU A 19 37.74 -28.66 -3.88
N THR A 20 37.78 -27.97 -2.75
CA THR A 20 36.83 -28.20 -1.65
C THR A 20 35.42 -27.71 -2.03
N LYS A 21 35.31 -26.58 -2.72
CA LYS A 21 34.04 -26.08 -3.25
C LYS A 21 33.39 -27.08 -4.18
N ARG A 22 34.18 -27.63 -5.13
CA ARG A 22 33.71 -28.63 -6.08
C ARG A 22 33.21 -29.89 -5.40
N LYS A 23 33.99 -30.46 -4.44
CA LYS A 23 33.59 -31.65 -3.67
C LYS A 23 32.26 -31.44 -2.92
N VAL A 24 32.04 -30.28 -2.35
CA VAL A 24 30.79 -29.99 -1.65
C VAL A 24 29.63 -29.82 -2.63
N GLN A 25 29.84 -29.17 -3.76
CA GLN A 25 28.80 -29.00 -4.79
C GLN A 25 28.40 -30.34 -5.41
N ASP A 26 29.36 -31.23 -5.66
CA ASP A 26 29.08 -32.58 -6.19
C ASP A 26 28.29 -33.42 -5.18
N ALA A 27 28.65 -33.35 -3.90
CA ALA A 27 27.90 -34.04 -2.84
C ALA A 27 26.48 -33.50 -2.66
N ILE A 28 26.28 -32.16 -2.79
CA ILE A 28 24.95 -31.54 -2.77
C ILE A 28 24.08 -32.06 -3.90
N LYS A 29 24.64 -32.20 -5.11
CA LYS A 29 23.92 -32.73 -6.26
C LYS A 29 23.58 -34.21 -6.09
N GLU A 30 24.56 -35.00 -5.65
CA GLU A 30 24.41 -36.46 -5.46
C GLU A 30 23.35 -36.78 -4.39
N LEU A 31 23.35 -36.02 -3.28
CA LEU A 31 22.41 -36.20 -2.17
C LEU A 31 21.07 -35.49 -2.38
N ASN A 32 20.90 -34.78 -3.48
CA ASN A 32 19.75 -33.91 -3.74
C ASN A 32 19.44 -33.00 -2.53
N TYR A 33 20.52 -32.53 -1.87
CA TYR A 33 20.42 -31.75 -0.65
C TYR A 33 19.97 -30.33 -0.95
N ILE A 34 18.85 -29.95 -0.40
CA ILE A 34 18.36 -28.56 -0.44
C ILE A 34 18.82 -27.87 0.85
N PRO A 35 19.73 -26.86 0.76
CA PRO A 35 20.15 -26.12 1.94
C PRO A 35 18.93 -25.52 2.67
N ASN A 36 18.85 -25.75 3.98
CA ASN A 36 17.81 -25.11 4.78
C ASN A 36 18.08 -23.59 4.84
N SER A 37 17.30 -22.81 4.13
CA SER A 37 17.43 -21.35 4.07
C SER A 37 17.32 -20.68 5.46
N ILE A 38 16.60 -21.30 6.39
CA ILE A 38 16.46 -20.84 7.78
C ILE A 38 17.79 -21.01 8.53
N ALA A 39 18.47 -22.15 8.39
CA ALA A 39 19.77 -22.39 9.00
C ALA A 39 20.88 -21.51 8.35
N ALA A 40 20.79 -21.27 7.05
CA ALA A 40 21.70 -20.37 6.33
C ALA A 40 21.49 -18.90 6.76
N ALA A 41 20.26 -18.44 6.94
CA ALA A 41 19.95 -17.09 7.42
C ALA A 41 20.43 -16.85 8.87
N LEU A 42 20.42 -17.86 9.72
CA LEU A 42 20.96 -17.80 11.09
C LEU A 42 22.50 -17.67 11.12
N SER A 43 23.18 -18.16 10.09
CA SER A 43 24.66 -18.18 10.01
C SER A 43 25.24 -17.06 9.14
N SER A 44 24.46 -16.50 8.23
CA SER A 44 24.87 -15.40 7.37
C SER A 44 24.33 -14.07 7.91
N LYS A 45 25.19 -13.04 8.00
CA LYS A 45 24.77 -11.63 8.16
C LYS A 45 24.07 -11.10 6.88
N GLN A 46 23.45 -11.96 6.10
CA GLN A 46 22.71 -11.54 4.92
C GLN A 46 21.42 -10.85 5.31
N PHE A 47 21.10 -9.82 4.57
CA PHE A 47 19.94 -8.95 4.71
C PHE A 47 18.69 -9.78 5.08
N GLY A 48 18.06 -9.44 6.19
CA GLY A 48 16.84 -10.11 6.64
C GLY A 48 15.71 -9.92 5.62
N ARG A 49 14.66 -10.70 5.80
CA ARG A 49 13.44 -10.58 5.01
C ARG A 49 12.72 -9.27 5.30
N ILE A 50 12.03 -8.74 4.31
CA ILE A 50 11.14 -7.59 4.46
C ILE A 50 9.69 -8.08 4.45
N ALA A 51 8.94 -7.73 5.49
CA ALA A 51 7.50 -7.92 5.48
C ALA A 51 6.84 -6.81 4.67
N LEU A 52 6.00 -7.17 3.72
CA LEU A 52 5.11 -6.27 3.02
C LEU A 52 3.69 -6.48 3.57
N VAL A 53 3.25 -5.59 4.45
CA VAL A 53 1.91 -5.63 5.05
C VAL A 53 0.95 -4.92 4.12
N LEU A 54 0.00 -5.67 3.58
CA LEU A 54 -0.91 -5.23 2.52
C LEU A 54 -2.34 -5.56 2.90
N ASP A 55 -3.22 -4.56 2.87
CA ASP A 55 -4.67 -4.75 3.03
C ASP A 55 -5.37 -4.58 1.66
N PRO A 56 -5.54 -5.65 0.89
CA PRO A 56 -6.32 -5.57 -0.33
C PRO A 56 -7.76 -5.24 0.04
N ASN A 57 -8.29 -4.16 -0.51
CA ASN A 57 -9.65 -3.73 -0.26
C ASN A 57 -10.65 -4.83 -0.69
N ARG A 58 -11.12 -5.64 0.27
CA ARG A 58 -11.97 -6.80 0.03
C ARG A 58 -13.38 -6.45 -0.47
N GLN A 59 -13.75 -5.19 -0.45
CA GLN A 59 -15.10 -4.74 -0.81
C GLN A 59 -15.26 -4.44 -2.31
N THR A 60 -14.17 -4.43 -3.07
CA THR A 60 -14.21 -4.17 -4.51
C THR A 60 -13.84 -5.43 -5.28
N GLN A 61 -14.70 -5.84 -6.22
CA GLN A 61 -14.40 -6.92 -7.17
C GLN A 61 -13.36 -6.50 -8.22
N ALA A 62 -13.07 -5.22 -8.34
CA ALA A 62 -12.02 -4.71 -9.21
C ALA A 62 -10.65 -4.86 -8.49
N ILE A 63 -9.70 -5.43 -9.19
CA ILE A 63 -8.30 -5.42 -8.77
C ILE A 63 -7.90 -3.95 -8.62
N ASP A 64 -7.52 -3.55 -7.43
CA ASP A 64 -6.99 -2.21 -7.16
C ASP A 64 -5.68 -2.06 -7.95
N GLN A 65 -5.74 -1.37 -9.10
CA GLN A 65 -4.59 -1.19 -9.98
C GLN A 65 -3.44 -0.47 -9.27
N ILE A 66 -3.76 0.47 -8.40
CA ILE A 66 -2.75 1.21 -7.62
C ILE A 66 -2.04 0.26 -6.66
N PHE A 67 -2.79 -0.60 -5.96
CA PHE A 67 -2.23 -1.63 -5.10
C PHE A 67 -1.26 -2.56 -5.87
N MET A 68 -1.67 -3.01 -7.05
CA MET A 68 -0.83 -3.86 -7.90
C MET A 68 0.45 -3.15 -8.35
N GLN A 69 0.39 -1.86 -8.69
CA GLN A 69 1.58 -1.08 -9.05
C GLN A 69 2.56 -0.96 -7.88
N TYR A 70 2.07 -0.69 -6.67
CA TYR A 70 2.92 -0.68 -5.47
C TYR A 70 3.56 -2.04 -5.20
N LEU A 71 2.79 -3.13 -5.32
CA LEU A 71 3.28 -4.49 -5.12
C LEU A 71 4.37 -4.84 -6.14
N VAL A 72 4.12 -4.60 -7.42
CA VAL A 72 5.09 -4.87 -8.49
C VAL A 72 6.36 -4.05 -8.27
N GLY A 73 6.25 -2.74 -8.01
CA GLY A 73 7.41 -1.89 -7.76
C GLY A 73 8.23 -2.35 -6.53
N ALA A 74 7.57 -2.79 -5.46
CA ALA A 74 8.24 -3.32 -4.28
C ALA A 74 8.98 -4.63 -4.57
N LEU A 75 8.36 -5.55 -5.33
CA LEU A 75 8.96 -6.83 -5.71
C LEU A 75 10.14 -6.65 -6.67
N ASP A 76 10.02 -5.77 -7.66
CA ASP A 76 11.11 -5.47 -8.60
C ASP A 76 12.33 -4.91 -7.86
N LYS A 77 12.11 -3.97 -6.93
CA LYS A 77 13.21 -3.40 -6.13
C LYS A 77 13.81 -4.42 -5.17
N ALA A 78 13.01 -5.28 -4.57
CA ALA A 78 13.50 -6.37 -3.73
C ALA A 78 14.39 -7.34 -4.52
N LYS A 79 14.00 -7.68 -5.76
CA LYS A 79 14.79 -8.49 -6.67
C LYS A 79 16.14 -7.86 -7.00
N GLU A 80 16.15 -6.56 -7.35
CA GLU A 80 17.40 -5.83 -7.60
C GLU A 80 18.35 -5.85 -6.40
N LEU A 81 17.80 -5.71 -5.20
CA LEU A 81 18.56 -5.68 -3.95
C LEU A 81 18.86 -7.08 -3.38
N ASN A 82 18.39 -8.14 -4.04
CA ASN A 82 18.49 -9.53 -3.57
C ASN A 82 17.93 -9.71 -2.14
N VAL A 83 16.76 -9.10 -1.87
CA VAL A 83 16.06 -9.16 -0.58
C VAL A 83 14.81 -10.01 -0.73
N GLU A 84 14.58 -10.93 0.21
CA GLU A 84 13.34 -11.70 0.25
C GLU A 84 12.18 -10.87 0.80
N VAL A 85 11.03 -10.94 0.14
CA VAL A 85 9.79 -10.29 0.57
C VAL A 85 8.80 -11.34 1.06
N VAL A 86 8.26 -11.11 2.26
CA VAL A 86 7.17 -11.89 2.85
C VAL A 86 5.92 -11.04 2.85
N THR A 87 4.91 -11.43 2.09
CA THR A 87 3.62 -10.74 2.08
C THR A 87 2.80 -11.13 3.30
N ILE A 88 2.36 -10.14 4.05
CA ILE A 88 1.54 -10.29 5.26
C ILE A 88 0.18 -9.63 5.02
N PHE A 89 -0.88 -10.42 5.04
CA PHE A 89 -2.23 -9.88 5.01
C PHE A 89 -2.74 -9.63 6.44
N PRO A 90 -3.53 -8.58 6.69
CA PRO A 90 -4.11 -8.31 8.02
C PRO A 90 -4.84 -9.50 8.63
N SER A 91 -5.45 -10.35 7.78
CA SER A 91 -6.10 -11.59 8.24
C SER A 91 -5.14 -12.60 8.89
N MET A 92 -3.85 -12.52 8.60
CA MET A 92 -2.82 -13.40 9.20
C MET A 92 -2.41 -12.97 10.60
N ILE A 93 -2.64 -11.70 10.93
CA ILE A 93 -2.25 -11.07 12.21
C ILE A 93 -3.46 -10.53 13.00
N VAL A 94 -4.67 -10.81 12.53
CA VAL A 94 -5.89 -10.40 13.23
C VAL A 94 -5.97 -11.04 14.61
N GLY A 95 -6.30 -10.25 15.64
CA GLY A 95 -6.37 -10.69 17.02
C GLY A 95 -5.02 -10.78 17.74
N MET A 96 -3.90 -10.60 17.05
CA MET A 96 -2.58 -10.56 17.66
C MET A 96 -2.30 -9.19 18.30
N THR A 97 -1.59 -9.20 19.42
CA THR A 97 -0.98 -8.00 20.02
C THR A 97 0.26 -7.58 19.23
N ALA A 98 0.76 -6.36 19.44
CA ALA A 98 1.99 -5.89 18.79
C ALA A 98 3.20 -6.78 19.18
N GLU A 99 3.26 -7.26 20.41
CA GLU A 99 4.31 -8.17 20.89
C GLU A 99 4.24 -9.55 20.22
N GLU A 100 3.05 -10.06 19.95
CA GLU A 100 2.87 -11.33 19.23
C GLU A 100 3.25 -11.18 17.76
N ILE A 101 2.88 -10.09 17.10
CA ILE A 101 3.32 -9.76 15.74
C ILE A 101 4.84 -9.61 15.70
N THR A 102 5.44 -8.94 16.67
CA THR A 102 6.91 -8.81 16.78
C THR A 102 7.57 -10.17 16.85
N ARG A 103 7.11 -11.07 17.72
CA ARG A 103 7.64 -12.44 17.81
C ARG A 103 7.45 -13.23 16.52
N TYR A 104 6.29 -13.12 15.91
CA TYR A 104 6.01 -13.75 14.63
C TYR A 104 6.96 -13.25 13.54
N PHE A 105 7.17 -11.95 13.39
CA PHE A 105 8.08 -11.39 12.40
C PHE A 105 9.54 -11.80 12.65
N LEU A 106 9.98 -11.78 13.89
CA LEU A 106 11.33 -12.23 14.25
C LEU A 106 11.53 -13.73 13.96
N SER A 107 10.51 -14.58 14.19
CA SER A 107 10.56 -16.01 13.85
C SER A 107 10.69 -16.25 12.34
N GLN A 108 10.21 -15.33 11.51
CA GLN A 108 10.33 -15.35 10.06
C GLN A 108 11.61 -14.66 9.54
N SER A 109 12.52 -14.26 10.44
CA SER A 109 13.74 -13.50 10.11
C SER A 109 13.46 -12.16 9.42
N ILE A 110 12.31 -11.54 9.68
CA ILE A 110 11.95 -10.22 9.17
C ILE A 110 12.76 -9.17 9.91
N SER A 111 13.42 -8.28 9.18
CA SER A 111 14.23 -7.17 9.70
C SER A 111 13.68 -5.78 9.37
N GLY A 112 12.84 -5.71 8.35
CA GLY A 112 12.18 -4.48 7.92
C GLY A 112 10.72 -4.71 7.56
N VAL A 113 9.91 -3.67 7.63
CA VAL A 113 8.46 -3.74 7.37
C VAL A 113 8.05 -2.58 6.48
N VAL A 114 7.37 -2.88 5.39
CA VAL A 114 6.66 -1.90 4.57
C VAL A 114 5.17 -2.08 4.82
N ILE A 115 4.48 -1.02 5.21
CA ILE A 115 3.05 -1.04 5.55
C ILE A 115 2.30 -0.18 4.53
N TYR A 116 1.37 -0.80 3.81
CA TYR A 116 0.49 -0.13 2.86
C TYR A 116 -0.96 -0.14 3.38
N GLY A 117 -1.68 0.96 3.16
CA GLY A 117 -3.10 1.04 3.47
C GLY A 117 -3.43 1.17 4.97
N MET A 118 -2.47 1.58 5.81
CA MET A 118 -2.69 1.75 7.24
C MET A 118 -3.72 2.83 7.52
N SER A 119 -4.64 2.55 8.43
CA SER A 119 -5.64 3.49 8.92
C SER A 119 -5.27 4.10 10.27
N LYS A 120 -6.01 5.14 10.68
CA LYS A 120 -5.87 5.74 12.02
C LYS A 120 -6.36 4.82 13.14
N GLU A 121 -7.19 3.82 12.79
CA GLU A 121 -7.74 2.85 13.74
C GLU A 121 -6.84 1.63 13.94
N ASP A 122 -5.79 1.46 13.14
CA ASP A 122 -4.84 0.33 13.24
C ASP A 122 -3.89 0.49 14.44
N LYS A 123 -4.45 0.48 15.66
CA LYS A 123 -3.73 0.73 16.90
C LYS A 123 -2.60 -0.28 17.16
N VAL A 124 -2.78 -1.52 16.72
CA VAL A 124 -1.78 -2.59 16.88
C VAL A 124 -0.55 -2.31 16.02
N LEU A 125 -0.75 -1.97 14.72
CA LEU A 125 0.36 -1.59 13.84
C LEU A 125 1.03 -0.30 14.29
N GLN A 126 0.27 0.69 14.77
CA GLN A 126 0.83 1.91 15.38
C GLN A 126 1.71 1.59 16.60
N LYS A 127 1.29 0.63 17.45
CA LYS A 127 2.08 0.18 18.59
C LYS A 127 3.35 -0.53 18.13
N LEU A 128 3.27 -1.46 17.17
CA LEU A 128 4.42 -2.13 16.55
C LEU A 128 5.47 -1.13 16.05
N ILE A 129 5.04 -0.08 15.36
CA ILE A 129 5.90 0.99 14.86
C ILE A 129 6.56 1.76 16.02
N ARG A 130 5.80 2.07 17.08
CA ARG A 130 6.31 2.80 18.24
C ARG A 130 7.38 2.02 19.04
N GLU A 131 7.31 0.70 19.04
CA GLU A 131 8.29 -0.17 19.71
C GLU A 131 9.66 -0.20 19.02
N LYS A 132 9.75 0.30 17.76
CA LYS A 132 11.01 0.49 17.02
C LYS A 132 11.88 -0.77 16.89
N GLN A 133 11.27 -1.95 16.91
CA GLN A 133 12.02 -3.21 16.72
C GLN A 133 12.47 -3.37 15.27
N PHE A 134 11.67 -2.87 14.32
CA PHE A 134 11.92 -2.97 12.88
C PHE A 134 12.22 -1.61 12.26
N ALA A 135 12.99 -1.60 11.17
CA ALA A 135 12.97 -0.48 10.23
C ALA A 135 11.64 -0.49 9.49
N CYS A 136 10.89 0.60 9.51
CA CYS A 136 9.56 0.66 8.90
C CYS A 136 9.47 1.75 7.84
N VAL A 137 8.76 1.43 6.75
CA VAL A 137 8.29 2.42 5.77
C VAL A 137 6.76 2.33 5.72
N VAL A 138 6.08 3.45 5.92
CA VAL A 138 4.62 3.50 5.86
C VAL A 138 4.21 4.25 4.61
N VAL A 139 3.39 3.61 3.77
CA VAL A 139 2.90 4.24 2.54
C VAL A 139 1.66 5.06 2.85
N ASP A 140 1.66 6.31 2.41
CA ASP A 140 0.55 7.27 2.53
C ASP A 140 0.07 7.58 3.95
N ALA A 141 0.87 7.29 4.98
CA ALA A 141 0.57 7.71 6.35
C ALA A 141 1.79 8.40 6.98
N PRO A 142 1.67 9.66 7.43
CA PRO A 142 2.81 10.49 7.86
C PRO A 142 3.28 10.12 9.28
N ILE A 143 3.79 8.88 9.43
CA ILE A 143 4.30 8.36 10.69
C ILE A 143 5.81 8.32 10.62
N VAL A 144 6.47 9.02 11.54
CA VAL A 144 7.93 9.16 11.59
C VAL A 144 8.44 8.91 13.01
N ASN A 145 9.53 8.18 13.11
CA ASN A 145 10.36 8.07 14.33
C ASN A 145 11.80 7.70 13.93
N SER A 146 12.69 7.38 14.92
CA SER A 146 14.09 7.06 14.64
C SER A 146 14.33 5.83 13.76
N ARG A 147 13.34 4.96 13.56
CA ARG A 147 13.40 3.76 12.71
C ARG A 147 12.27 3.67 11.70
N THR A 148 11.45 4.71 11.60
CA THR A 148 10.29 4.71 10.70
C THR A 148 10.28 5.99 9.88
N THR A 149 10.06 5.83 8.59
CA THR A 149 9.76 6.92 7.65
C THR A 149 8.49 6.60 6.88
N TYR A 150 8.02 7.56 6.11
CA TYR A 150 6.90 7.32 5.20
C TYR A 150 7.24 7.78 3.78
N ILE A 151 6.47 7.26 2.83
CA ILE A 151 6.48 7.70 1.44
C ILE A 151 5.05 8.06 1.04
N SER A 152 4.88 9.20 0.41
CA SER A 152 3.58 9.69 -0.08
C SER A 152 3.79 10.72 -1.17
N ILE A 153 2.78 10.92 -2.01
CA ILE A 153 2.66 12.11 -2.85
C ILE A 153 2.03 13.25 -2.04
N ASP A 154 2.05 14.46 -2.56
CA ASP A 154 1.26 15.56 -2.00
C ASP A 154 -0.23 15.38 -2.33
N GLN A 155 -0.91 14.59 -1.49
CA GLN A 155 -2.32 14.23 -1.66
C GLN A 155 -3.25 15.46 -1.64
N GLU A 156 -2.89 16.48 -0.86
CA GLU A 156 -3.66 17.71 -0.76
C GLU A 156 -3.57 18.52 -2.05
N GLN A 157 -2.35 18.76 -2.53
CA GLN A 157 -2.14 19.52 -3.76
C GLN A 157 -2.70 18.77 -4.98
N ALA A 158 -2.44 17.46 -5.07
CA ALA A 158 -2.91 16.67 -6.20
C ALA A 158 -4.45 16.67 -6.31
N GLN A 159 -5.18 16.50 -5.18
CA GLN A 159 -6.64 16.56 -5.20
C GLN A 159 -7.17 17.94 -5.56
N TYR A 160 -6.51 19.00 -5.08
CA TYR A 160 -6.82 20.38 -5.44
C TYR A 160 -6.69 20.59 -6.95
N ASP A 161 -5.57 20.19 -7.55
CA ASP A 161 -5.26 20.45 -8.96
C ASP A 161 -6.19 19.71 -9.92
N VAL A 162 -6.44 18.41 -9.64
CA VAL A 162 -7.35 17.60 -10.47
C VAL A 162 -8.77 18.15 -10.41
N ALA A 163 -9.28 18.44 -9.23
CA ALA A 163 -10.62 19.00 -9.07
C ALA A 163 -10.75 20.42 -9.65
N LYS A 164 -9.71 21.26 -9.49
CA LYS A 164 -9.70 22.62 -10.04
C LYS A 164 -9.87 22.64 -11.55
N LYS A 165 -9.16 21.76 -12.25
CA LYS A 165 -9.28 21.67 -13.71
C LYS A 165 -10.72 21.38 -14.12
N THR A 166 -11.34 20.34 -13.58
CA THR A 166 -12.71 19.94 -13.92
C THR A 166 -13.74 21.05 -13.57
N VAL A 167 -13.58 21.68 -12.41
CA VAL A 167 -14.49 22.74 -11.94
C VAL A 167 -14.43 23.98 -12.84
N LEU A 168 -13.22 24.36 -13.31
CA LEU A 168 -13.05 25.55 -14.16
C LEU A 168 -13.48 25.30 -15.59
N ASP A 169 -13.15 24.12 -16.15
CA ASP A 169 -13.49 23.77 -17.55
C ASP A 169 -15.00 23.80 -17.78
N ASP A 170 -15.80 23.42 -16.79
CA ASP A 170 -17.26 23.34 -16.87
C ASP A 170 -17.99 24.46 -16.07
N ASN A 171 -17.24 25.46 -15.55
CA ASN A 171 -17.78 26.57 -14.74
C ASN A 171 -18.73 26.14 -13.61
N CYS A 172 -18.35 25.09 -12.90
CA CYS A 172 -19.15 24.48 -11.84
C CYS A 172 -19.14 25.30 -10.54
N LYS A 173 -20.26 25.33 -9.81
CA LYS A 173 -20.38 26.02 -8.52
C LYS A 173 -20.79 25.10 -7.36
N ARG A 174 -21.55 24.05 -7.63
CA ARG A 174 -22.10 23.13 -6.62
C ARG A 174 -21.43 21.76 -6.75
N VAL A 175 -20.53 21.46 -5.84
CA VAL A 175 -19.72 20.23 -5.86
C VAL A 175 -20.37 19.17 -4.97
N LEU A 176 -20.45 17.93 -5.46
CA LEU A 176 -20.56 16.74 -4.63
C LEU A 176 -19.15 16.13 -4.51
N TYR A 177 -18.58 16.12 -3.32
CA TYR A 177 -17.32 15.42 -3.07
C TYR A 177 -17.58 14.07 -2.42
N ILE A 178 -17.15 12.99 -3.07
CA ILE A 178 -17.24 11.63 -2.57
C ILE A 178 -15.86 11.25 -2.03
N ALA A 179 -15.72 11.27 -0.70
CA ALA A 179 -14.49 11.04 0.03
C ALA A 179 -14.21 9.55 0.24
N GLY A 180 -12.95 9.20 0.48
CA GLY A 180 -12.55 7.86 0.89
C GLY A 180 -12.99 7.49 2.31
N ARG A 181 -12.35 6.47 2.90
CA ARG A 181 -12.64 6.00 4.26
C ARG A 181 -12.41 7.10 5.29
N ARG A 182 -13.29 7.18 6.28
CA ARG A 182 -13.24 8.23 7.31
C ARG A 182 -11.97 8.19 8.17
N ASP A 183 -11.43 7.00 8.40
CA ASP A 183 -10.22 6.74 9.19
C ASP A 183 -8.92 6.78 8.36
N GLY A 184 -9.01 7.06 7.04
CA GLY A 184 -7.87 7.11 6.14
C GLY A 184 -7.06 8.40 6.25
N TYR A 185 -5.72 8.29 6.32
CA TYR A 185 -4.81 9.44 6.25
C TYR A 185 -4.94 10.19 4.92
N VAL A 186 -4.98 9.44 3.81
CA VAL A 186 -5.16 9.98 2.46
C VAL A 186 -6.47 10.76 2.34
N THR A 187 -7.56 10.21 2.89
CA THR A 187 -8.88 10.87 2.86
C THR A 187 -8.86 12.25 3.51
N GLU A 188 -8.18 12.39 4.64
CA GLU A 188 -8.05 13.68 5.32
C GLU A 188 -7.28 14.70 4.47
N GLN A 189 -6.16 14.27 3.87
CA GLN A 189 -5.33 15.15 3.05
C GLN A 189 -6.06 15.58 1.77
N ARG A 190 -6.68 14.64 1.05
CA ARG A 190 -7.50 14.96 -0.15
C ARG A 190 -8.67 15.89 0.20
N LEU A 191 -9.32 15.67 1.34
CA LEU A 191 -10.39 16.57 1.80
C LEU A 191 -9.87 17.99 2.12
N LYS A 192 -8.64 18.13 2.63
CA LYS A 192 -8.02 19.47 2.82
C LYS A 192 -7.83 20.17 1.48
N GLY A 193 -7.36 19.48 0.44
CA GLY A 193 -7.26 20.01 -0.92
C GLY A 193 -8.60 20.51 -1.45
N MET A 194 -9.66 19.71 -1.28
CA MET A 194 -11.00 20.11 -1.68
C MET A 194 -11.53 21.33 -0.91
N LYS A 195 -11.31 21.39 0.41
CA LYS A 195 -11.71 22.57 1.22
C LYS A 195 -10.98 23.82 0.78
N ARG A 196 -9.70 23.73 0.45
CA ARG A 196 -8.93 24.87 -0.10
C ARG A 196 -9.51 25.31 -1.44
N LEU A 197 -9.79 24.39 -2.36
CA LEU A 197 -10.40 24.69 -3.65
C LEU A 197 -11.75 25.41 -3.51
N VAL A 198 -12.58 24.92 -2.62
CA VAL A 198 -13.90 25.53 -2.33
C VAL A 198 -13.77 26.99 -1.87
N LYS A 199 -12.79 27.27 -1.01
CA LYS A 199 -12.50 28.62 -0.54
C LYS A 199 -11.96 29.51 -1.64
N ASP A 200 -11.02 29.01 -2.44
CA ASP A 200 -10.31 29.81 -3.45
C ASP A 200 -11.21 30.18 -4.65
N LEU A 201 -12.20 29.35 -4.98
CA LEU A 201 -13.11 29.54 -6.12
C LEU A 201 -14.54 29.90 -5.72
N ASP A 202 -14.80 30.16 -4.44
CA ASP A 202 -16.14 30.48 -3.89
C ASP A 202 -17.19 29.44 -4.33
N LEU A 203 -16.93 28.18 -4.01
CA LEU A 203 -17.81 27.05 -4.36
C LEU A 203 -18.65 26.62 -3.16
N THR A 204 -19.71 25.87 -3.44
CA THR A 204 -20.42 25.11 -2.40
C THR A 204 -20.12 23.63 -2.53
N MET A 205 -19.85 22.96 -1.43
CA MET A 205 -19.48 21.54 -1.43
C MET A 205 -20.32 20.73 -0.44
N MET A 206 -20.85 19.62 -0.93
CA MET A 206 -21.42 18.58 -0.09
C MET A 206 -20.44 17.40 -0.04
N VAL A 207 -20.04 16.98 1.16
CA VAL A 207 -19.13 15.83 1.35
C VAL A 207 -19.93 14.59 1.75
N ARG A 208 -19.66 13.47 1.12
CA ARG A 208 -20.20 12.14 1.45
C ARG A 208 -19.09 11.09 1.43
N GLN A 209 -19.23 10.06 2.25
CA GLN A 209 -18.29 8.94 2.28
C GLN A 209 -18.59 7.95 1.16
N GLY A 210 -17.59 7.55 0.42
CA GLY A 210 -17.64 6.53 -0.64
C GLY A 210 -16.75 5.33 -0.32
N ASP A 211 -15.93 5.42 0.74
CA ASP A 211 -15.12 4.34 1.32
C ASP A 211 -14.17 3.64 0.32
N PHE A 212 -13.76 4.35 -0.74
CA PHE A 212 -13.02 3.83 -1.90
C PHE A 212 -13.75 2.69 -2.62
N SER A 213 -15.07 2.61 -2.49
CA SER A 213 -15.94 1.59 -3.09
C SER A 213 -16.76 2.17 -4.25
N GLU A 214 -16.70 1.52 -5.40
CA GLU A 214 -17.52 1.86 -6.57
C GLU A 214 -19.01 1.83 -6.23
N LEU A 215 -19.47 0.75 -5.59
CA LEU A 215 -20.88 0.56 -5.24
C LEU A 215 -21.37 1.62 -4.25
N THR A 216 -20.56 1.95 -3.23
CA THR A 216 -20.90 2.98 -2.26
C THR A 216 -20.99 4.35 -2.93
N ALA A 217 -20.03 4.67 -3.78
CA ALA A 217 -20.01 5.94 -4.52
C ALA A 217 -21.19 6.05 -5.49
N ARG A 218 -21.56 4.95 -6.19
CA ARG A 218 -22.76 4.89 -7.03
C ARG A 218 -24.03 5.22 -6.22
N ASN A 219 -24.22 4.60 -5.05
CA ASN A 219 -25.37 4.85 -4.19
C ASN A 219 -25.41 6.29 -3.67
N VAL A 220 -24.24 6.86 -3.35
CA VAL A 220 -24.11 8.27 -2.95
C VAL A 220 -24.51 9.20 -4.12
N ALA A 221 -24.02 8.94 -5.32
CA ALA A 221 -24.33 9.76 -6.49
C ALA A 221 -25.82 9.70 -6.86
N LEU A 222 -26.43 8.51 -6.89
CA LEU A 222 -27.89 8.35 -7.09
C LEU A 222 -28.72 9.24 -6.14
N LYS A 223 -28.28 9.37 -4.89
CA LYS A 223 -29.02 10.11 -3.87
C LYS A 223 -28.78 11.60 -3.89
N TYR A 224 -27.56 12.05 -4.22
CA TYR A 224 -27.14 13.42 -3.95
C TYR A 224 -26.66 14.21 -5.19
N ALA A 225 -26.44 13.59 -6.35
CA ALA A 225 -25.84 14.29 -7.50
C ALA A 225 -26.83 15.15 -8.28
N LYS A 226 -28.14 14.90 -8.20
CA LYS A 226 -29.19 15.55 -9.03
C LYS A 226 -29.08 17.09 -9.06
N ASN A 227 -28.80 17.71 -7.91
CA ASN A 227 -28.73 19.16 -7.76
C ASN A 227 -27.28 19.66 -7.64
N LYS A 228 -26.33 18.98 -8.26
CA LYS A 228 -24.91 19.32 -8.29
C LYS A 228 -24.48 19.61 -9.72
N ASP A 229 -23.43 20.42 -9.84
CA ASP A 229 -22.86 20.75 -11.14
C ASP A 229 -21.76 19.77 -11.53
N VAL A 230 -21.05 19.23 -10.53
CA VAL A 230 -19.91 18.30 -10.69
C VAL A 230 -19.88 17.28 -9.55
N VAL A 231 -19.40 16.08 -9.86
CA VAL A 231 -19.05 15.07 -8.85
C VAL A 231 -17.54 14.89 -8.85
N VAL A 232 -16.91 15.16 -7.70
CA VAL A 232 -15.48 14.93 -7.51
C VAL A 232 -15.31 13.75 -6.54
N CYS A 233 -14.52 12.78 -6.93
CA CYS A 233 -14.26 11.57 -6.16
C CYS A 233 -12.81 11.51 -5.70
N ALA A 234 -12.58 10.95 -4.52
CA ALA A 234 -11.24 10.75 -3.99
C ALA A 234 -10.52 9.53 -4.61
N SER A 235 -11.12 8.81 -5.56
CA SER A 235 -10.47 7.79 -6.38
C SER A 235 -11.21 7.59 -7.69
N ASP A 236 -10.54 7.01 -8.68
CA ASP A 236 -11.14 6.71 -9.98
C ASP A 236 -12.20 5.63 -9.88
N LEU A 237 -12.00 4.63 -9.02
CA LEU A 237 -13.01 3.58 -8.80
C LEU A 237 -14.34 4.19 -8.31
N MET A 238 -14.29 5.15 -7.39
CA MET A 238 -15.48 5.88 -6.96
C MET A 238 -16.05 6.77 -8.07
N ALA A 239 -15.19 7.34 -8.92
CA ALA A 239 -15.65 8.14 -10.07
C ALA A 239 -16.41 7.27 -11.08
N ILE A 240 -15.97 6.04 -11.34
CA ILE A 240 -16.70 5.07 -12.17
C ILE A 240 -18.09 4.81 -11.58
N GLY A 241 -18.19 4.54 -10.28
CA GLY A 241 -19.47 4.34 -9.62
C GLY A 241 -20.39 5.55 -9.73
N ALA A 242 -19.86 6.76 -9.54
CA ALA A 242 -20.62 8.00 -9.70
C ALA A 242 -21.07 8.23 -11.14
N MET A 243 -20.20 7.96 -12.11
CA MET A 243 -20.51 8.06 -13.54
C MET A 243 -21.65 7.10 -13.93
N ASN A 244 -21.57 5.84 -13.50
CA ASN A 244 -22.63 4.86 -13.73
C ASN A 244 -23.97 5.32 -13.13
N ALA A 245 -23.97 5.92 -11.95
CA ALA A 245 -25.18 6.47 -11.33
C ALA A 245 -25.77 7.62 -12.15
N LEU A 246 -24.93 8.51 -12.69
CA LEU A 246 -25.38 9.63 -13.53
C LEU A 246 -25.98 9.14 -14.85
N ILE A 247 -25.37 8.12 -15.47
CA ILE A 247 -25.89 7.47 -16.69
C ILE A 247 -27.28 6.88 -16.40
N ASP A 248 -27.45 6.13 -15.32
CA ASP A 248 -28.74 5.53 -14.93
C ASP A 248 -29.84 6.56 -14.68
N MET A 249 -29.46 7.77 -14.26
CA MET A 249 -30.41 8.88 -14.01
C MET A 249 -30.66 9.74 -15.25
N ASP A 250 -29.99 9.47 -16.38
CA ASP A 250 -29.98 10.32 -17.58
C ASP A 250 -29.54 11.77 -17.28
N ILE A 251 -28.48 11.90 -16.46
CA ILE A 251 -27.93 13.19 -16.02
C ILE A 251 -26.51 13.34 -16.56
N PHE A 252 -26.27 14.37 -17.37
CA PHE A 252 -24.92 14.72 -17.82
C PHE A 252 -24.29 15.72 -16.87
N ARG A 253 -23.24 15.29 -16.16
CA ARG A 253 -22.42 16.13 -15.28
C ARG A 253 -20.96 15.68 -15.36
N PRO A 254 -19.99 16.59 -15.28
CA PRO A 254 -18.60 16.21 -15.19
C PRO A 254 -18.34 15.40 -13.90
N VAL A 255 -17.49 14.37 -14.06
CA VAL A 255 -17.02 13.52 -12.97
C VAL A 255 -15.50 13.54 -12.97
N CYS A 256 -14.93 13.74 -11.80
CA CYS A 256 -13.48 13.77 -11.60
C CYS A 256 -13.08 12.66 -10.65
N GLY A 257 -12.09 11.86 -11.02
CA GLY A 257 -11.40 10.88 -10.17
C GLY A 257 -10.09 11.42 -9.60
N PHE A 258 -9.10 10.53 -9.37
CA PHE A 258 -7.82 10.93 -8.80
C PHE A 258 -6.63 10.13 -9.32
N ASP A 259 -6.73 8.82 -9.45
CA ASP A 259 -5.60 7.89 -9.52
C ASP A 259 -4.98 7.78 -10.92
N GLY A 260 -5.74 8.09 -12.00
CA GLY A 260 -5.32 7.93 -13.39
C GLY A 260 -5.23 6.47 -13.82
N ILE A 261 -6.18 5.63 -13.38
CA ILE A 261 -6.24 4.22 -13.78
C ILE A 261 -6.60 4.08 -15.26
N THR A 262 -6.05 3.05 -15.91
CA THR A 262 -6.42 2.72 -17.29
C THR A 262 -7.67 1.86 -17.27
N LEU A 263 -8.76 2.38 -17.82
CA LEU A 263 -9.96 1.60 -18.09
C LEU A 263 -9.70 0.76 -19.34
N MET A 264 -9.77 -0.57 -19.22
CA MET A 264 -9.75 -1.49 -20.33
C MET A 264 -11.17 -1.75 -20.83
#